data_e2cf7e7957d9ab387de71d3309564c6e
#
_entry.id   e2cf7e7957d9ab387de71d3309564c6e
#
_cell.length_a   1.000
_cell.length_b   1.000
_cell.length_c   1.000
_cell.angle_alpha   90.00
_cell.angle_beta   90.00
_cell.angle_gamma   90.00
#
_symmetry.space_group_name_H-M   'P 1'
#
loop_
_entity.id
_entity.type
_entity.pdbx_description
1 polymer ?
#
loop_
_entity_poly.entity_id
_entity_poly.type
_entity_poly.pdbx_seq_one_letter_code
_entity_poly.pdbx_strand_id
1 'polypeptide(L)'
;MINDNLALTGALTIAINDEVVQKTRNLVVTSGKEWVAKRMAGQDSNMTHMAIGTGTTAAAAAQTALVTELERNAMTVSGGTVSANTIEYAATYAAGDGTGAITEAGIFDTIGSKVDDIAVSAGGTGYTSAPTVTFTGGGGTGATATATVSGGVVTAVTVTGVGSGYTSVPTIGFTGGAGSGATATATLKEGGDMLARTKFAVVNKGADDSMTITWTITVS
;
A
#
# COMPACT_ATOMS: atom_id res chain seq x y z
N MET A 1 35.15 -12.46 4.45
CA MET A 1 33.75 -12.31 4.03
C MET A 1 33.45 -10.83 3.99
N ILE A 2 33.10 -10.28 2.83
CA ILE A 2 32.59 -8.91 2.72
C ILE A 2 31.15 -8.98 3.24
N ASN A 3 30.88 -8.33 4.38
CA ASN A 3 29.53 -8.18 4.91
C ASN A 3 28.91 -6.96 4.23
N ASP A 4 28.18 -7.19 3.15
CA ASP A 4 27.47 -6.15 2.41
C ASP A 4 26.07 -6.03 3.04
N ASN A 5 25.91 -5.09 3.97
CA ASN A 5 24.65 -4.83 4.67
C ASN A 5 23.98 -3.62 4.04
N LEU A 6 22.96 -3.84 3.20
CA LEU A 6 22.07 -2.77 2.74
C LEU A 6 21.25 -2.24 3.93
N ALA A 7 21.50 -1.01 4.34
CA ALA A 7 20.73 -0.36 5.38
C ALA A 7 19.80 0.72 4.79
N LEU A 8 18.58 0.78 5.30
CA LEU A 8 17.59 1.82 5.00
C LEU A 8 17.40 2.68 6.24
N THR A 9 17.77 3.95 6.13
CA THR A 9 17.56 4.95 7.20
C THR A 9 16.67 6.06 6.70
N GLY A 10 15.84 6.63 7.58
CA GLY A 10 14.94 7.68 7.14
C GLY A 10 14.82 8.81 8.16
N ALA A 11 14.54 9.99 7.62
CA ALA A 11 14.25 11.21 8.36
C ALA A 11 12.96 11.84 7.84
N LEU A 12 12.18 12.40 8.75
CA LEU A 12 10.92 13.08 8.46
C LEU A 12 11.00 14.52 8.93
N THR A 13 10.60 15.45 8.06
CA THR A 13 10.45 16.88 8.35
C THR A 13 8.97 17.24 8.23
N ILE A 14 8.42 17.93 9.22
CA ILE A 14 7.04 18.42 9.23
C ILE A 14 7.07 19.94 9.22
N ALA A 15 6.33 20.54 8.30
CA ALA A 15 6.08 21.98 8.23
C ALA A 15 4.59 22.27 8.36
N ILE A 16 4.25 23.34 9.07
CA ILE A 16 2.92 23.94 9.12
C ILE A 16 3.02 25.33 8.50
N ASN A 17 2.17 25.60 7.50
CA ASN A 17 2.17 26.87 6.75
C ASN A 17 3.58 27.25 6.26
N ASP A 18 4.30 26.26 5.71
CA ASP A 18 5.69 26.34 5.20
C ASP A 18 6.78 26.58 6.27
N GLU A 19 6.42 26.63 7.55
CA GLU A 19 7.39 26.72 8.65
C GLU A 19 7.69 25.34 9.23
N VAL A 20 8.96 24.94 9.27
CA VAL A 20 9.38 23.64 9.82
C VAL A 20 9.19 23.63 11.33
N VAL A 21 8.28 22.81 11.80
CA VAL A 21 7.93 22.67 13.23
C VAL A 21 8.56 21.45 13.88
N GLN A 22 8.94 20.42 13.09
CA GLN A 22 9.53 19.20 13.65
C GLN A 22 10.40 18.44 12.65
N LYS A 23 11.45 17.78 13.18
CA LYS A 23 12.26 16.77 12.49
C LYS A 23 12.40 15.54 13.37
N THR A 24 12.27 14.34 12.79
CA THR A 24 12.39 13.08 13.53
C THR A 24 12.93 11.97 12.63
N ARG A 25 13.33 10.84 13.23
CA ARG A 25 13.70 9.62 12.50
C ARG A 25 12.49 8.72 12.33
N ASN A 26 12.51 7.90 11.30
CA ASN A 26 11.50 6.87 11.07
C ASN A 26 12.06 5.46 11.26
N LEU A 27 11.15 4.50 11.29
CA LEU A 27 11.44 3.08 11.21
C LEU A 27 10.93 2.53 9.88
N VAL A 28 11.82 1.93 9.08
CA VAL A 28 11.42 1.09 7.93
C VAL A 28 10.91 -0.23 8.50
N VAL A 29 9.63 -0.52 8.26
CA VAL A 29 8.97 -1.71 8.82
C VAL A 29 9.29 -2.96 8.01
N THR A 30 8.93 -4.15 8.51
CA THR A 30 9.22 -5.43 7.84
C THR A 30 8.56 -5.52 6.46
N SER A 31 7.28 -5.16 6.36
CA SER A 31 6.57 -5.09 5.06
C SER A 31 7.24 -4.12 4.07
N GLY A 32 7.82 -3.01 4.56
CA GLY A 32 8.58 -2.08 3.74
C GLY A 32 9.87 -2.69 3.18
N LYS A 33 10.58 -3.49 3.95
CA LYS A 33 11.76 -4.23 3.46
C LYS A 33 11.38 -5.29 2.41
N GLU A 34 10.28 -5.98 2.63
CA GLU A 34 9.71 -6.94 1.66
C GLU A 34 9.29 -6.24 0.37
N TRP A 35 8.63 -5.06 0.48
CA TRP A 35 8.30 -4.23 -0.66
C TRP A 35 9.55 -3.84 -1.46
N VAL A 36 10.63 -3.40 -0.82
CA VAL A 36 11.91 -3.08 -1.52
C VAL A 36 12.41 -4.29 -2.31
N ALA A 37 12.41 -5.49 -1.70
CA ALA A 37 12.83 -6.72 -2.39
C ALA A 37 11.95 -7.03 -3.61
N LYS A 38 10.62 -6.90 -3.49
CA LYS A 38 9.67 -7.08 -4.59
C LYS A 38 9.87 -6.02 -5.69
N ARG A 39 10.14 -4.75 -5.34
CA ARG A 39 10.45 -3.68 -6.30
C ARG A 39 11.72 -3.99 -7.10
N MET A 40 12.77 -4.50 -6.48
CA MET A 40 14.00 -4.93 -7.17
C MET A 40 13.72 -6.06 -8.17
N ALA A 41 12.71 -6.89 -7.90
CA ALA A 41 12.25 -7.95 -8.80
C ALA A 41 11.19 -7.48 -9.83
N GLY A 42 10.78 -6.21 -9.82
CA GLY A 42 9.74 -5.67 -10.69
C GLY A 42 8.32 -6.16 -10.36
N GLN A 43 8.08 -6.62 -9.13
CA GLN A 43 6.85 -7.30 -8.71
C GLN A 43 5.88 -6.44 -7.91
N ASP A 44 6.21 -5.18 -7.62
CA ASP A 44 5.34 -4.31 -6.80
C ASP A 44 5.20 -2.89 -7.39
N SER A 45 4.19 -2.15 -6.91
CA SER A 45 3.90 -0.76 -7.32
C SER A 45 4.78 0.26 -6.59
N ASN A 46 4.76 1.51 -7.02
CA ASN A 46 5.44 2.61 -6.32
C ASN A 46 4.74 2.94 -4.99
N MET A 47 5.49 3.51 -4.04
CA MET A 47 4.89 4.25 -2.93
C MET A 47 4.21 5.50 -3.47
N THR A 48 2.93 5.68 -3.18
CA THR A 48 2.07 6.70 -3.80
C THR A 48 1.37 7.59 -2.81
N HIS A 49 1.26 7.16 -1.55
CA HIS A 49 0.48 7.85 -0.53
C HIS A 49 1.26 8.01 0.78
N MET A 50 0.94 9.08 1.49
CA MET A 50 1.39 9.30 2.85
C MET A 50 0.17 9.48 3.74
N ALA A 51 0.15 8.78 4.88
CA ALA A 51 -0.90 8.89 5.87
C ALA A 51 -0.39 9.59 7.12
N ILE A 52 -1.30 10.28 7.80
CA ILE A 52 -1.12 10.88 9.12
C ILE A 52 -2.15 10.35 10.09
N GLY A 53 -1.84 10.38 11.37
CA GLY A 53 -2.73 9.84 12.39
C GLY A 53 -2.46 10.39 13.79
N THR A 54 -3.31 9.98 14.71
CA THR A 54 -3.30 10.40 16.12
C THR A 54 -2.85 9.28 17.07
N GLY A 55 -2.34 8.17 16.53
CA GLY A 55 -1.85 7.05 17.32
C GLY A 55 -0.59 7.41 18.12
N THR A 56 -0.57 7.02 19.38
CA THR A 56 0.54 7.34 20.31
C THR A 56 1.49 6.18 20.58
N THR A 57 1.20 4.99 20.04
CA THR A 57 2.04 3.80 20.18
C THR A 57 3.34 3.97 19.39
N ALA A 58 4.47 3.61 20.00
CA ALA A 58 5.77 3.65 19.34
C ALA A 58 5.79 2.82 18.04
N ALA A 59 6.56 3.26 17.05
CA ALA A 59 6.74 2.51 15.82
C ALA A 59 7.46 1.18 16.10
N ALA A 60 6.94 0.09 15.53
CA ALA A 60 7.49 -1.26 15.65
C ALA A 60 7.60 -1.92 14.27
N ALA A 61 8.62 -2.77 14.08
CA ALA A 61 8.94 -3.37 12.77
C ALA A 61 7.80 -4.23 12.19
N ALA A 62 7.01 -4.87 13.04
CA ALA A 62 5.89 -5.73 12.62
C ALA A 62 4.61 -4.98 12.25
N GLN A 63 4.59 -3.65 12.36
CA GLN A 63 3.39 -2.86 12.01
C GLN A 63 3.23 -2.75 10.48
N THR A 64 2.00 -2.87 10.03
CA THR A 64 1.61 -2.79 8.63
C THR A 64 0.67 -1.61 8.34
N ALA A 65 0.25 -0.87 9.39
CA ALA A 65 -0.65 0.28 9.31
C ALA A 65 -0.32 1.31 10.41
N LEU A 66 -0.88 2.50 10.30
CA LEU A 66 -0.95 3.45 11.41
C LEU A 66 -1.86 2.89 12.51
N VAL A 67 -1.64 3.34 13.76
CA VAL A 67 -2.46 2.90 14.89
C VAL A 67 -3.85 3.55 14.85
N THR A 68 -3.89 4.82 14.50
CA THR A 68 -5.15 5.59 14.38
C THR A 68 -4.98 6.54 13.19
N GLU A 69 -5.19 6.02 11.99
CA GLU A 69 -5.12 6.83 10.76
C GLU A 69 -6.23 7.86 10.74
N LEU A 70 -5.88 9.09 10.41
CA LEU A 70 -6.79 10.22 10.32
C LEU A 70 -7.03 10.61 8.85
N GLU A 71 -5.96 10.69 8.06
CA GLU A 71 -6.03 11.14 6.67
C GLU A 71 -4.91 10.50 5.85
N ARG A 72 -5.16 10.22 4.57
CA ARG A 72 -4.18 9.66 3.63
C ARG A 72 -4.24 10.39 2.30
N ASN A 73 -3.19 11.13 1.99
CA ASN A 73 -3.09 11.91 0.76
C ASN A 73 -2.09 11.32 -0.23
N ALA A 74 -2.36 11.54 -1.52
CA ALA A 74 -1.40 11.23 -2.56
C ALA A 74 -0.12 12.05 -2.38
N MET A 75 1.02 11.44 -2.67
CA MET A 75 2.30 12.15 -2.69
C MET A 75 2.36 13.12 -3.86
N THR A 76 3.09 14.22 -3.68
CA THR A 76 3.33 15.23 -4.73
C THR A 76 3.97 14.61 -5.97
N VAL A 77 4.86 13.64 -5.77
CA VAL A 77 5.47 12.83 -6.83
C VAL A 77 5.28 11.35 -6.49
N SER A 78 4.51 10.63 -7.28
CA SER A 78 4.33 9.19 -7.14
C SER A 78 5.68 8.47 -7.28
N GLY A 79 6.03 7.66 -6.30
CA GLY A 79 7.33 6.97 -6.25
C GLY A 79 8.46 7.81 -5.67
N GLY A 80 8.19 9.06 -5.28
CA GLY A 80 9.18 9.97 -4.71
C GLY A 80 10.17 10.53 -5.72
N THR A 81 11.07 11.39 -5.25
CA THR A 81 12.16 11.99 -6.04
C THR A 81 13.49 11.36 -5.63
N VAL A 82 14.20 10.80 -6.59
CA VAL A 82 15.50 10.13 -6.36
C VAL A 82 16.65 11.13 -6.57
N SER A 83 17.57 11.18 -5.61
CA SER A 83 18.82 11.93 -5.70
C SER A 83 19.96 11.12 -5.07
N ALA A 84 20.91 10.69 -5.90
CA ALA A 84 22.00 9.79 -5.50
C ALA A 84 21.44 8.52 -4.80
N ASN A 85 21.78 8.29 -3.53
CA ASN A 85 21.33 7.18 -2.72
C ASN A 85 20.14 7.52 -1.80
N THR A 86 19.43 8.62 -2.07
CA THR A 86 18.26 9.07 -1.30
C THR A 86 17.01 9.07 -2.16
N ILE A 87 15.87 8.79 -1.52
CA ILE A 87 14.53 8.98 -2.08
C ILE A 87 13.80 9.94 -1.15
N GLU A 88 13.23 11.01 -1.71
CA GLU A 88 12.38 11.95 -1.00
C GLU A 88 10.92 11.74 -1.40
N TYR A 89 10.07 11.53 -0.41
CA TYR A 89 8.62 11.48 -0.53
C TYR A 89 8.01 12.70 0.14
N ALA A 90 7.11 13.39 -0.54
CA ALA A 90 6.41 14.55 0.02
C ALA A 90 4.91 14.44 -0.17
N ALA A 91 4.15 14.84 0.85
CA ALA A 91 2.71 14.96 0.78
C ALA A 91 2.26 16.22 1.51
N THR A 92 1.23 16.87 0.96
CA THR A 92 0.61 18.06 1.54
C THR A 92 -0.83 17.75 1.95
N TYR A 93 -1.18 18.19 3.15
CA TYR A 93 -2.52 18.16 3.72
C TYR A 93 -3.02 19.60 3.75
N ALA A 94 -3.97 19.92 2.89
CA ALA A 94 -4.52 21.27 2.76
C ALA A 94 -5.31 21.69 4.03
N ALA A 95 -5.74 22.93 4.06
CA ALA A 95 -6.70 23.40 5.06
C ALA A 95 -7.95 22.49 5.06
N GLY A 96 -8.37 22.02 6.21
CA GLY A 96 -9.46 21.07 6.39
C GLY A 96 -9.04 19.59 6.38
N ASP A 97 -7.97 19.21 5.67
CA ASP A 97 -7.52 17.81 5.58
C ASP A 97 -6.75 17.41 6.84
N GLY A 98 -7.16 16.31 7.48
CA GLY A 98 -6.42 15.72 8.60
C GLY A 98 -6.23 16.67 9.78
N THR A 99 -7.23 17.47 10.13
CA THR A 99 -7.21 18.42 11.26
C THR A 99 -7.15 17.68 12.59
N GLY A 100 -6.22 18.06 13.46
CA GLY A 100 -6.11 17.47 14.79
C GLY A 100 -4.71 17.49 15.40
N ALA A 101 -4.56 16.71 16.48
CA ALA A 101 -3.29 16.51 17.18
C ALA A 101 -2.52 15.34 16.55
N ILE A 102 -1.75 15.63 15.51
CA ILE A 102 -1.03 14.62 14.71
C ILE A 102 0.18 14.10 15.49
N THR A 103 0.32 12.78 15.58
CA THR A 103 1.40 12.12 16.34
C THR A 103 2.09 11.01 15.59
N GLU A 104 1.56 10.60 14.43
CA GLU A 104 2.15 9.54 13.62
C GLU A 104 2.00 9.83 12.12
N ALA A 105 2.90 9.27 11.34
CA ALA A 105 2.82 9.25 9.88
C ALA A 105 3.38 7.94 9.31
N GLY A 106 2.98 7.59 8.08
CA GLY A 106 3.46 6.43 7.35
C GLY A 106 3.42 6.62 5.85
N ILE A 107 4.25 5.85 5.13
CA ILE A 107 4.33 5.83 3.67
C ILE A 107 3.72 4.53 3.16
N PHE A 108 2.87 4.60 2.13
CA PHE A 108 2.10 3.49 1.57
C PHE A 108 2.14 3.46 0.04
N ASP A 109 1.97 2.27 -0.53
CA ASP A 109 1.90 2.07 -1.99
C ASP A 109 0.51 2.33 -2.58
N THR A 110 -0.54 2.43 -1.77
CA THR A 110 -1.93 2.65 -2.22
C THR A 110 -2.77 3.41 -1.20
N ILE A 111 -3.90 3.95 -1.67
CA ILE A 111 -4.88 4.64 -0.82
C ILE A 111 -5.80 3.67 -0.07
N GLY A 112 -6.04 2.47 -0.60
CA GLY A 112 -7.00 1.50 -0.05
C GLY A 112 -6.47 0.08 -0.06
N SER A 113 -7.37 -0.87 0.21
CA SER A 113 -7.04 -2.29 0.14
C SER A 113 -6.75 -2.74 -1.29
N LYS A 114 -5.98 -3.80 -1.41
CA LYS A 114 -5.65 -4.49 -2.66
C LYS A 114 -6.07 -5.96 -2.58
N VAL A 115 -6.29 -6.61 -3.72
CA VAL A 115 -6.57 -8.04 -3.77
C VAL A 115 -5.33 -8.82 -3.35
N ASP A 116 -5.45 -9.64 -2.30
CA ASP A 116 -4.35 -10.42 -1.75
C ASP A 116 -4.30 -11.82 -2.35
N ASP A 117 -5.43 -12.55 -2.25
CA ASP A 117 -5.54 -13.92 -2.73
C ASP A 117 -6.94 -14.21 -3.29
N ILE A 118 -7.07 -15.27 -4.09
CA ILE A 118 -8.34 -15.74 -4.64
C ILE A 118 -8.45 -17.26 -4.43
N ALA A 119 -9.32 -17.67 -3.52
CA ALA A 119 -9.63 -19.06 -3.26
C ALA A 119 -10.77 -19.57 -4.15
N VAL A 120 -10.55 -20.64 -4.90
CA VAL A 120 -11.59 -21.31 -5.68
C VAL A 120 -12.56 -22.03 -4.72
N SER A 121 -13.84 -21.65 -4.73
CA SER A 121 -14.90 -22.26 -3.90
C SER A 121 -15.55 -23.44 -4.60
N ALA A 122 -15.72 -23.36 -5.93
CA ALA A 122 -16.16 -24.44 -6.79
C ALA A 122 -15.46 -24.35 -8.15
N GLY A 123 -14.93 -25.48 -8.64
CA GLY A 123 -14.17 -25.51 -9.91
C GLY A 123 -15.06 -25.47 -11.17
N GLY A 124 -16.37 -25.63 -11.04
CA GLY A 124 -17.29 -25.76 -12.18
C GLY A 124 -17.03 -27.01 -13.01
N THR A 125 -17.51 -27.06 -14.25
CA THR A 125 -17.33 -28.19 -15.17
C THR A 125 -17.27 -27.72 -16.63
N GLY A 126 -16.70 -28.57 -17.51
CA GLY A 126 -16.73 -28.37 -18.96
C GLY A 126 -15.72 -27.36 -19.49
N TYR A 127 -14.77 -26.92 -18.70
CA TYR A 127 -13.72 -26.00 -19.16
C TYR A 127 -12.71 -26.72 -20.06
N THR A 128 -12.60 -26.25 -21.30
CA THR A 128 -11.61 -26.73 -22.29
C THR A 128 -10.38 -25.84 -22.38
N SER A 129 -10.48 -24.61 -21.85
CA SER A 129 -9.38 -23.66 -21.72
C SER A 129 -9.58 -22.80 -20.49
N ALA A 130 -8.54 -22.09 -20.05
CA ALA A 130 -8.64 -21.16 -18.91
C ALA A 130 -9.66 -20.05 -19.19
N PRO A 131 -10.68 -19.85 -18.34
CA PRO A 131 -11.59 -18.73 -18.45
C PRO A 131 -10.88 -17.43 -18.07
N THR A 132 -11.39 -16.30 -18.61
CA THR A 132 -10.99 -14.97 -18.15
C THR A 132 -11.58 -14.70 -16.78
N VAL A 133 -10.73 -14.29 -15.84
CA VAL A 133 -11.13 -13.88 -14.48
C VAL A 133 -11.52 -12.40 -14.52
N THR A 134 -12.69 -12.07 -13.99
CA THR A 134 -13.22 -10.70 -13.92
C THR A 134 -13.47 -10.30 -12.48
N PHE A 135 -13.27 -8.99 -12.21
CA PHE A 135 -13.48 -8.37 -10.90
C PHE A 135 -14.61 -7.36 -11.03
N THR A 136 -15.65 -7.48 -10.22
CA THR A 136 -16.83 -6.61 -10.27
C THR A 136 -17.14 -6.05 -8.89
N GLY A 137 -17.34 -4.74 -8.80
CA GLY A 137 -17.62 -4.05 -7.54
C GLY A 137 -16.36 -3.83 -6.69
N GLY A 138 -16.56 -3.70 -5.38
CA GLY A 138 -15.46 -3.49 -4.43
C GLY A 138 -14.87 -2.09 -4.39
N GLY A 139 -15.23 -1.18 -5.31
CA GLY A 139 -14.76 0.22 -5.37
C GLY A 139 -13.35 0.41 -5.94
N GLY A 140 -12.52 -0.65 -5.97
CA GLY A 140 -11.16 -0.63 -6.50
C GLY A 140 -11.05 -0.89 -8.00
N THR A 141 -9.84 -0.79 -8.53
CA THR A 141 -9.52 -1.00 -9.96
C THR A 141 -8.16 -1.68 -10.13
N GLY A 142 -7.90 -2.19 -11.35
CA GLY A 142 -6.58 -2.66 -11.76
C GLY A 142 -6.20 -4.07 -11.29
N ALA A 143 -7.05 -4.79 -10.54
CA ALA A 143 -6.79 -6.19 -10.22
C ALA A 143 -6.88 -7.07 -11.47
N THR A 144 -5.94 -8.01 -11.60
CA THR A 144 -5.91 -9.02 -12.65
C THR A 144 -5.53 -10.38 -12.08
N ALA A 145 -6.05 -11.45 -12.69
CA ALA A 145 -5.73 -12.81 -12.28
C ALA A 145 -5.81 -13.77 -13.45
N THR A 146 -5.15 -14.93 -13.32
CA THR A 146 -5.21 -16.03 -14.27
C THR A 146 -5.78 -17.28 -13.62
N ALA A 147 -6.67 -17.97 -14.32
CA ALA A 147 -7.23 -19.24 -13.90
C ALA A 147 -6.40 -20.41 -14.44
N THR A 148 -6.24 -21.45 -13.64
CA THR A 148 -5.68 -22.74 -14.04
C THR A 148 -6.80 -23.77 -14.16
N VAL A 149 -6.81 -24.49 -15.29
CA VAL A 149 -7.80 -25.56 -15.55
C VAL A 149 -7.09 -26.92 -15.62
N SER A 150 -7.64 -27.90 -14.94
CA SER A 150 -7.21 -29.29 -15.02
C SER A 150 -8.43 -30.22 -14.91
N GLY A 151 -8.50 -31.24 -15.79
CA GLY A 151 -9.62 -32.17 -15.80
C GLY A 151 -11.00 -31.54 -16.11
N GLY A 152 -11.04 -30.40 -16.79
CA GLY A 152 -12.28 -29.69 -17.14
C GLY A 152 -12.85 -28.83 -16.02
N VAL A 153 -12.11 -28.60 -14.95
CA VAL A 153 -12.50 -27.74 -13.82
C VAL A 153 -11.43 -26.68 -13.55
N VAL A 154 -11.84 -25.54 -13.01
CA VAL A 154 -10.91 -24.50 -12.50
C VAL A 154 -10.32 -25.01 -11.18
N THR A 155 -9.01 -25.19 -11.11
CA THR A 155 -8.31 -25.72 -9.94
C THR A 155 -7.63 -24.66 -9.10
N ALA A 156 -7.25 -23.53 -9.71
CA ALA A 156 -6.61 -22.40 -9.02
C ALA A 156 -6.86 -21.09 -9.75
N VAL A 157 -6.76 -19.99 -9.04
CA VAL A 157 -6.71 -18.63 -9.57
C VAL A 157 -5.49 -17.94 -8.95
N THR A 158 -4.61 -17.43 -9.80
CA THR A 158 -3.40 -16.70 -9.35
C THR A 158 -3.57 -15.22 -9.62
N VAL A 159 -3.45 -14.38 -8.61
CA VAL A 159 -3.43 -12.91 -8.74
C VAL A 159 -2.16 -12.51 -9.49
N THR A 160 -2.30 -11.81 -10.61
CA THR A 160 -1.20 -11.29 -11.44
C THR A 160 -1.03 -9.78 -11.34
N GLY A 161 -2.07 -9.09 -10.87
CA GLY A 161 -2.06 -7.69 -10.49
C GLY A 161 -3.00 -7.47 -9.32
N VAL A 162 -2.51 -6.87 -8.26
CA VAL A 162 -3.26 -6.73 -6.99
C VAL A 162 -4.31 -5.62 -7.02
N GLY A 163 -4.20 -4.68 -7.97
CA GLY A 163 -5.06 -3.49 -8.02
C GLY A 163 -4.90 -2.57 -6.82
N SER A 164 -5.81 -1.63 -6.66
CA SER A 164 -5.81 -0.67 -5.55
C SER A 164 -7.19 -0.05 -5.32
N GLY A 165 -7.37 0.61 -4.16
CA GLY A 165 -8.58 1.39 -3.87
C GLY A 165 -9.80 0.55 -3.51
N TYR A 166 -9.65 -0.74 -3.25
CA TYR A 166 -10.78 -1.59 -2.83
C TYR A 166 -11.24 -1.19 -1.41
N THR A 167 -12.53 -0.91 -1.27
CA THR A 167 -13.22 -0.62 0.00
C THR A 167 -14.04 -1.81 0.50
N SER A 168 -14.28 -2.80 -0.38
CA SER A 168 -14.89 -4.09 -0.06
C SER A 168 -14.42 -5.16 -1.04
N VAL A 169 -14.60 -6.43 -0.70
CA VAL A 169 -14.18 -7.57 -1.52
C VAL A 169 -14.91 -7.54 -2.87
N PRO A 170 -14.20 -7.53 -4.01
CA PRO A 170 -14.82 -7.63 -5.32
C PRO A 170 -15.42 -9.02 -5.55
N THR A 171 -16.48 -9.10 -6.35
CA THR A 171 -17.03 -10.36 -6.84
C THR A 171 -16.14 -10.89 -7.96
N ILE A 172 -15.73 -12.15 -7.87
CA ILE A 172 -14.94 -12.85 -8.89
C ILE A 172 -15.88 -13.54 -9.86
N GLY A 173 -15.73 -13.23 -11.15
CA GLY A 173 -16.46 -13.86 -12.25
C GLY A 173 -15.50 -14.64 -13.17
N PHE A 174 -16.06 -15.64 -13.87
CA PHE A 174 -15.36 -16.43 -14.88
C PHE A 174 -16.10 -16.35 -16.19
N THR A 175 -15.43 -15.96 -17.27
CA THR A 175 -16.03 -15.81 -18.62
C THR A 175 -15.21 -16.57 -19.65
N GLY A 176 -15.86 -17.23 -20.58
CA GLY A 176 -15.22 -18.04 -21.63
C GLY A 176 -14.77 -19.43 -21.13
N GLY A 177 -13.83 -20.06 -21.84
CA GLY A 177 -13.30 -21.39 -21.50
C GLY A 177 -14.26 -22.55 -21.78
N ALA A 178 -15.44 -22.31 -22.35
CA ALA A 178 -16.52 -23.28 -22.67
C ALA A 178 -17.17 -23.96 -21.47
N GLY A 179 -16.66 -23.79 -20.24
CA GLY A 179 -17.21 -24.32 -19.00
C GLY A 179 -18.16 -23.35 -18.28
N SER A 180 -18.71 -23.82 -17.16
CA SER A 180 -19.60 -23.03 -16.32
C SER A 180 -19.56 -23.48 -14.84
N GLY A 181 -20.14 -22.66 -13.94
CA GLY A 181 -20.32 -23.00 -12.54
C GLY A 181 -19.07 -22.85 -11.64
N ALA A 182 -17.95 -22.33 -12.15
CA ALA A 182 -16.83 -21.96 -11.29
C ALA A 182 -17.19 -20.77 -10.41
N THR A 183 -16.79 -20.83 -9.13
CA THR A 183 -16.92 -19.75 -8.16
C THR A 183 -15.64 -19.59 -7.37
N ALA A 184 -15.30 -18.34 -7.00
CA ALA A 184 -14.14 -18.05 -6.17
C ALA A 184 -14.43 -16.84 -5.27
N THR A 185 -13.67 -16.73 -4.20
CA THR A 185 -13.73 -15.61 -3.25
C THR A 185 -12.36 -14.97 -3.16
N ALA A 186 -12.31 -13.65 -3.33
CA ALA A 186 -11.10 -12.86 -3.10
C ALA A 186 -10.95 -12.51 -1.61
N THR A 187 -9.70 -12.34 -1.17
CA THR A 187 -9.37 -11.68 0.08
C THR A 187 -8.69 -10.35 -0.22
N LEU A 188 -8.84 -9.39 0.68
CA LEU A 188 -8.16 -8.10 0.58
C LEU A 188 -7.06 -8.00 1.63
N LYS A 189 -5.93 -7.42 1.23
CA LYS A 189 -4.93 -6.89 2.13
C LYS A 189 -5.24 -5.40 2.35
N GLU A 190 -5.61 -5.06 3.56
CA GLU A 190 -6.01 -3.70 3.90
C GLU A 190 -4.82 -2.73 3.93
N GLY A 191 -5.10 -1.49 3.53
CA GLY A 191 -4.20 -0.36 3.75
C GLY A 191 -2.97 -0.28 2.85
N GLY A 192 -2.77 -1.21 1.90
CA GLY A 192 -1.56 -1.28 1.08
C GLY A 192 -0.32 -1.73 1.87
N ASP A 193 0.84 -1.79 1.22
CA ASP A 193 2.11 -2.07 1.90
C ASP A 193 2.67 -0.79 2.51
N MET A 194 2.95 -0.83 3.81
CA MET A 194 3.59 0.28 4.52
C MET A 194 5.11 0.15 4.43
N LEU A 195 5.76 1.14 3.81
CA LEU A 195 7.23 1.19 3.73
C LEU A 195 7.85 1.56 5.08
N ALA A 196 7.31 2.59 5.70
CA ALA A 196 7.88 3.14 6.92
C ALA A 196 6.81 3.80 7.77
N ARG A 197 7.05 3.82 9.08
CA ARG A 197 6.22 4.52 10.06
C ARG A 197 7.09 5.27 11.06
N THR A 198 6.59 6.38 11.54
CA THR A 198 7.17 7.08 12.69
C THR A 198 6.09 7.57 13.64
N LYS A 199 6.45 7.65 14.92
CA LYS A 199 5.72 8.35 15.97
C LYS A 199 6.54 9.56 16.38
N PHE A 200 5.92 10.71 16.54
CA PHE A 200 6.58 11.96 16.87
C PHE A 200 5.82 12.74 17.96
N ALA A 201 6.39 13.85 18.44
CA ALA A 201 5.69 14.73 19.37
C ALA A 201 4.47 15.35 18.68
N VAL A 202 3.45 15.71 19.46
CA VAL A 202 2.22 16.28 18.94
C VAL A 202 2.49 17.49 18.05
N VAL A 203 2.00 17.46 16.82
CA VAL A 203 1.91 18.60 15.92
C VAL A 203 0.42 18.93 15.76
N ASN A 204 0.01 20.08 16.26
CA ASN A 204 -1.38 20.51 16.12
C ASN A 204 -1.58 21.15 14.74
N LYS A 205 -2.43 20.52 13.92
CA LYS A 205 -2.87 21.06 12.63
C LYS A 205 -4.29 21.60 12.79
N GLY A 206 -4.45 22.91 12.75
CA GLY A 206 -5.77 23.59 12.76
C GLY A 206 -6.51 23.37 11.44
N ALA A 207 -7.80 23.74 11.42
CA ALA A 207 -8.63 23.61 10.23
C ALA A 207 -8.17 24.51 9.07
N ASP A 208 -7.59 25.66 9.39
CA ASP A 208 -7.10 26.63 8.39
C ASP A 208 -5.62 26.42 8.02
N ASP A 209 -4.93 25.49 8.69
CA ASP A 209 -3.53 25.22 8.44
C ASP A 209 -3.33 24.28 7.24
N SER A 210 -2.27 24.51 6.47
CA SER A 210 -1.67 23.51 5.61
C SER A 210 -0.53 22.80 6.36
N MET A 211 -0.36 21.50 6.10
CA MET A 211 0.78 20.73 6.61
C MET A 211 1.48 20.03 5.47
N THR A 212 2.79 20.17 5.39
CA THR A 212 3.62 19.39 4.46
C THR A 212 4.54 18.47 5.25
N ILE A 213 4.56 17.20 4.85
CA ILE A 213 5.50 16.21 5.36
C ILE A 213 6.46 15.84 4.23
N THR A 214 7.76 16.00 4.50
CA THR A 214 8.83 15.53 3.64
C THR A 214 9.57 14.39 4.33
N TRP A 215 9.67 13.25 3.65
CA TRP A 215 10.26 12.04 4.19
C TRP A 215 11.41 11.58 3.30
N THR A 216 12.63 11.61 3.82
CA THR A 216 13.84 11.19 3.11
C THR A 216 14.25 9.79 3.56
N ILE A 217 14.43 8.86 2.64
CA ILE A 217 15.01 7.54 2.90
C ILE A 217 16.36 7.46 2.21
N THR A 218 17.38 7.10 2.98
CA THR A 218 18.76 6.92 2.50
C THR A 218 19.10 5.44 2.48
N VAL A 219 19.69 5.00 1.38
CA VAL A 219 20.25 3.66 1.18
C VAL A 219 21.75 3.72 1.44
N SER A 220 22.27 2.94 2.37
CA SER A 220 23.69 2.95 2.75
C SER A 220 24.23 1.53 2.97
#